data_1738036048b873c6d013daf3bc75ac87
#
_entry.id   1738036048b873c6d013daf3bc75ac87
#
_cell.length_a   1.000
_cell.length_b   1.000
_cell.length_c   1.000
_cell.angle_alpha   90.00
_cell.angle_beta   90.00
_cell.angle_gamma   90.00
#
_symmetry.space_group_name_H-M   'P 1'
#
loop_
_entity.id
_entity.type
_entity.pdbx_description
1 polymer ?
#
loop_
_entity_poly.entity_id
_entity_poly.type
_entity_poly.pdbx_seq_one_letter_code
_entity_poly.pdbx_strand_id
1 'polypeptide(L)'
;RNWLNAEHITAIYTLKYNQVIIGFLYIAAHDGQDFAPEELRYLEKICYYSSYALRNANLYQNAYRASITDDLTSLYNRKHAFECIDHVCQHQKPSTLIVLDIDDFKLYNELYGAQESDNLIHRFAQVILQEISSKDIGFRFGADEFLILKAGTDINEACSCCKRIVDAITDATPANTVWDITITCGISVFPDISTDAASFLHNAEQAIYYGKQAGKGNIEVYRPGIDERSHDPDIRAAYERVAPTIYALTAAIDAKDSYTFIHSMNVSKYAVILAEALGMNSNDIEIIRDAGLLHDIGKI
;
A
#
# COMPACT_ATOMS: atom_id res chain seq x y z
N ARG A 1 34.37 -8.16 -27.64
CA ARG A 1 34.84 -7.99 -29.05
C ARG A 1 34.20 -8.99 -30.03
N ASN A 2 34.02 -10.29 -29.65
CA ASN A 2 33.57 -11.33 -30.59
C ASN A 2 32.10 -11.21 -31.05
N TRP A 3 31.19 -10.73 -30.24
CA TRP A 3 29.77 -10.60 -30.64
C TRP A 3 29.52 -9.39 -31.59
N LEU A 4 30.33 -8.33 -31.51
CA LEU A 4 30.25 -7.18 -32.42
C LEU A 4 30.53 -7.60 -33.87
N ASN A 5 31.43 -8.55 -34.08
CA ASN A 5 31.75 -9.07 -35.40
C ASN A 5 30.66 -10.05 -35.94
N ALA A 6 29.96 -10.72 -35.06
CA ALA A 6 28.87 -11.64 -35.43
C ALA A 6 27.61 -10.90 -35.89
N GLU A 7 27.38 -9.67 -35.42
CA GLU A 7 26.20 -8.84 -35.74
C GLU A 7 26.45 -7.83 -36.88
N HIS A 8 27.60 -7.92 -37.60
CA HIS A 8 27.97 -6.98 -38.67
C HIS A 8 27.87 -5.50 -38.31
N ILE A 9 28.24 -5.14 -37.06
CA ILE A 9 28.16 -3.77 -36.56
C ILE A 9 29.23 -2.92 -37.22
N THR A 10 28.79 -1.91 -37.97
CA THR A 10 29.65 -1.01 -38.75
C THR A 10 30.02 0.24 -37.97
N ALA A 11 29.13 0.70 -37.10
CA ALA A 11 29.36 1.90 -36.30
C ALA A 11 28.78 1.79 -34.89
N ILE A 12 29.43 2.44 -33.92
CA ILE A 12 28.97 2.55 -32.53
C ILE A 12 28.98 4.02 -32.16
N TYR A 13 27.82 4.53 -31.76
CA TYR A 13 27.66 5.90 -31.29
C TYR A 13 27.34 5.91 -29.79
N THR A 14 27.93 6.85 -29.07
CA THR A 14 27.58 7.09 -27.66
C THR A 14 26.40 8.03 -27.57
N LEU A 15 25.35 7.62 -26.87
CA LEU A 15 24.26 8.49 -26.48
C LEU A 15 24.68 9.26 -25.21
N LYS A 16 24.83 10.59 -25.32
CA LYS A 16 25.33 11.45 -24.25
C LYS A 16 24.32 12.51 -23.88
N TYR A 17 24.22 12.77 -22.57
CA TYR A 17 23.51 13.92 -22.03
C TYR A 17 24.42 14.64 -21.01
N ASN A 18 24.68 15.94 -21.19
CA ASN A 18 25.60 16.74 -20.35
C ASN A 18 26.94 16.01 -20.06
N GLN A 19 27.59 15.51 -21.10
CA GLN A 19 28.85 14.76 -21.05
C GLN A 19 28.79 13.38 -20.37
N VAL A 20 27.63 12.95 -19.85
CA VAL A 20 27.45 11.61 -19.28
C VAL A 20 26.92 10.66 -20.36
N ILE A 21 27.57 9.50 -20.50
CA ILE A 21 27.11 8.45 -21.40
C ILE A 21 25.90 7.76 -20.76
N ILE A 22 24.76 7.80 -21.47
CA ILE A 22 23.49 7.18 -21.04
C ILE A 22 23.16 5.92 -21.82
N GLY A 23 23.91 5.62 -22.88
CA GLY A 23 23.69 4.44 -23.71
C GLY A 23 24.62 4.40 -24.93
N PHE A 24 24.44 3.37 -25.73
CA PHE A 24 25.15 3.16 -27.00
C PHE A 24 24.13 2.81 -28.10
N LEU A 25 24.34 3.38 -29.27
CA LEU A 25 23.62 3.00 -30.48
C LEU A 25 24.56 2.18 -31.36
N TYR A 26 24.18 0.94 -31.66
CA TYR A 26 24.90 0.05 -32.55
C TYR A 26 24.21 0.06 -33.93
N ILE A 27 24.98 0.25 -34.96
CA ILE A 27 24.45 0.32 -36.32
C ILE A 27 25.15 -0.73 -37.17
N ALA A 28 24.36 -1.58 -37.80
CA ALA A 28 24.81 -2.57 -38.77
C ALA A 28 24.48 -2.09 -40.18
N ALA A 29 25.46 -2.08 -41.09
CA ALA A 29 25.21 -1.80 -42.50
C ALA A 29 24.67 -3.06 -43.21
N HIS A 30 23.65 -2.87 -44.05
CA HIS A 30 22.98 -4.02 -44.69
C HIS A 30 23.87 -4.76 -45.70
N ASP A 31 24.82 -4.08 -46.35
CA ASP A 31 25.63 -4.65 -47.43
C ASP A 31 27.15 -4.48 -47.23
N GLY A 32 27.61 -4.25 -45.98
CA GLY A 32 29.03 -4.08 -45.66
C GLY A 32 29.66 -2.82 -46.29
N GLN A 33 28.86 -1.86 -46.73
CA GLN A 33 29.35 -0.58 -47.22
C GLN A 33 29.53 0.39 -46.03
N ASP A 34 30.58 1.22 -46.10
CA ASP A 34 30.79 2.33 -45.19
C ASP A 34 29.73 3.43 -45.40
N PHE A 35 29.34 4.07 -44.32
CA PHE A 35 28.39 5.19 -44.36
C PHE A 35 29.01 6.40 -45.04
N ALA A 36 28.23 7.06 -45.92
CA ALA A 36 28.60 8.34 -46.49
C ALA A 36 28.68 9.43 -45.41
N PRO A 37 29.50 10.51 -45.63
CA PRO A 37 29.64 11.58 -44.64
C PRO A 37 28.31 12.28 -44.27
N GLU A 38 27.36 12.33 -45.18
CA GLU A 38 26.02 12.88 -44.92
C GLU A 38 25.19 11.96 -44.04
N GLU A 39 25.26 10.66 -44.24
CA GLU A 39 24.59 9.65 -43.39
C GLU A 39 25.12 9.68 -41.97
N LEU A 40 26.45 9.82 -41.79
CA LEU A 40 27.06 9.97 -40.47
C LEU A 40 26.55 11.22 -39.74
N ARG A 41 26.33 12.35 -40.44
CA ARG A 41 25.72 13.56 -39.87
C ARG A 41 24.27 13.32 -39.43
N TYR A 42 23.49 12.56 -40.19
CA TYR A 42 22.14 12.19 -39.78
C TYR A 42 22.16 11.29 -38.55
N LEU A 43 23.06 10.32 -38.48
CA LEU A 43 23.25 9.45 -37.35
C LEU A 43 23.64 10.22 -36.08
N GLU A 44 24.52 11.22 -36.21
CA GLU A 44 24.85 12.09 -35.06
C GLU A 44 23.62 12.86 -34.55
N LYS A 45 22.79 13.38 -35.44
CA LYS A 45 21.54 14.06 -35.06
C LYS A 45 20.56 13.09 -34.41
N ILE A 46 20.41 11.87 -34.94
CA ILE A 46 19.57 10.82 -34.37
C ILE A 46 20.06 10.51 -32.95
N CYS A 47 21.37 10.31 -32.76
CA CYS A 47 21.96 10.05 -31.44
C CYS A 47 21.71 11.19 -30.46
N TYR A 48 21.81 12.44 -30.92
CA TYR A 48 21.54 13.62 -30.11
C TYR A 48 20.09 13.63 -29.63
N TYR A 49 19.11 13.54 -30.55
CA TYR A 49 17.69 13.54 -30.20
C TYR A 49 17.28 12.31 -29.38
N SER A 50 17.82 11.14 -29.70
CA SER A 50 17.58 9.92 -28.94
C SER A 50 18.10 10.03 -27.51
N SER A 51 19.24 10.69 -27.28
CA SER A 51 19.77 10.95 -25.94
C SER A 51 18.82 11.80 -25.10
N TYR A 52 18.24 12.86 -25.69
CA TYR A 52 17.24 13.69 -25.01
C TYR A 52 15.94 12.93 -24.74
N ALA A 53 15.46 12.18 -25.72
CA ALA A 53 14.25 11.38 -25.57
C ALA A 53 14.39 10.33 -24.46
N LEU A 54 15.48 9.59 -24.45
CA LEU A 54 15.79 8.61 -23.40
C LEU A 54 15.91 9.25 -22.01
N ARG A 55 16.60 10.41 -21.95
CA ARG A 55 16.71 11.15 -20.69
C ARG A 55 15.34 11.58 -20.16
N ASN A 56 14.52 12.16 -21.04
CA ASN A 56 13.16 12.59 -20.64
C ASN A 56 12.29 11.40 -20.22
N ALA A 57 12.35 10.29 -20.94
CA ALA A 57 11.64 9.06 -20.57
C ALA A 57 12.09 8.54 -19.20
N ASN A 58 13.40 8.51 -18.93
CA ASN A 58 13.93 8.11 -17.62
C ASN A 58 13.51 9.06 -16.50
N LEU A 59 13.54 10.37 -16.74
CA LEU A 59 13.09 11.36 -15.76
C LEU A 59 11.61 11.18 -15.44
N TYR A 60 10.78 11.01 -16.48
CA TYR A 60 9.35 10.76 -16.30
C TYR A 60 9.10 9.47 -15.53
N GLN A 61 9.80 8.40 -15.89
CA GLN A 61 9.66 7.09 -15.22
C GLN A 61 10.08 7.15 -13.75
N ASN A 62 11.19 7.86 -13.44
CA ASN A 62 11.63 8.04 -12.07
C ASN A 62 10.66 8.91 -11.26
N ALA A 63 10.16 10.01 -11.84
CA ALA A 63 9.15 10.84 -11.20
C ALA A 63 7.84 10.08 -10.96
N TYR A 64 7.41 9.28 -11.93
CA TYR A 64 6.24 8.41 -11.78
C TYR A 64 6.45 7.39 -10.65
N ARG A 65 7.57 6.67 -10.65
CA ARG A 65 7.89 5.71 -9.56
C ARG A 65 7.88 6.40 -8.20
N ALA A 66 8.56 7.53 -8.06
CA ALA A 66 8.56 8.29 -6.80
C ALA A 66 7.15 8.75 -6.37
N SER A 67 6.24 8.97 -7.32
CA SER A 67 4.87 9.38 -7.01
C SER A 67 3.97 8.23 -6.52
N ILE A 68 4.35 6.97 -6.75
CA ILE A 68 3.55 5.78 -6.43
C ILE A 68 4.20 4.85 -5.40
N THR A 69 5.45 5.10 -4.98
CA THR A 69 6.14 4.29 -3.95
C THR A 69 6.31 5.05 -2.66
N ASP A 70 6.49 4.32 -1.57
CA ASP A 70 6.87 4.84 -0.26
C ASP A 70 8.41 4.82 -0.12
N ASP A 71 9.00 5.95 0.28
CA ASP A 71 10.45 6.14 0.30
C ASP A 71 11.17 5.26 1.34
N LEU A 72 10.51 4.95 2.46
CA LEU A 72 11.12 4.13 3.52
C LEU A 72 11.11 2.65 3.17
N THR A 73 10.03 2.16 2.56
CA THR A 73 9.78 0.73 2.39
C THR A 73 10.00 0.23 0.97
N SER A 74 9.96 1.12 -0.03
CA SER A 74 9.94 0.79 -1.46
C SER A 74 8.71 0.00 -1.91
N LEU A 75 7.74 -0.26 -1.02
CA LEU A 75 6.41 -0.72 -1.37
C LEU A 75 5.66 0.40 -2.09
N TYR A 76 4.57 0.06 -2.75
CA TYR A 76 3.69 1.09 -3.28
C TYR A 76 3.03 1.89 -2.15
N ASN A 77 2.74 3.15 -2.40
CA ASN A 77 2.13 4.03 -1.41
C ASN A 77 0.59 3.89 -1.39
N ARG A 78 -0.03 4.52 -0.39
CA ARG A 78 -1.49 4.53 -0.18
C ARG A 78 -2.26 4.99 -1.42
N LYS A 79 -1.80 6.04 -2.11
CA LYS A 79 -2.48 6.53 -3.32
C LYS A 79 -2.57 5.45 -4.37
N HIS A 80 -1.48 4.76 -4.64
CA HIS A 80 -1.45 3.68 -5.62
C HIS A 80 -2.27 2.46 -5.18
N ALA A 81 -2.40 2.21 -3.86
CA ALA A 81 -3.29 1.17 -3.34
C ALA A 81 -4.74 1.41 -3.77
N PHE A 82 -5.26 2.63 -3.59
CA PHE A 82 -6.61 2.98 -4.03
C PHE A 82 -6.80 2.80 -5.54
N GLU A 83 -5.83 3.26 -6.35
CA GLU A 83 -5.87 3.10 -7.81
C GLU A 83 -5.94 1.60 -8.22
N CYS A 84 -5.18 0.74 -7.55
CA CYS A 84 -5.18 -0.70 -7.81
C CYS A 84 -6.47 -1.39 -7.36
N ILE A 85 -6.99 -1.05 -6.17
CA ILE A 85 -8.25 -1.57 -5.64
C ILE A 85 -9.40 -1.18 -6.57
N ASP A 86 -9.50 0.09 -6.94
CA ASP A 86 -10.50 0.57 -7.90
C ASP A 86 -10.40 -0.18 -9.23
N HIS A 87 -9.18 -0.36 -9.75
CA HIS A 87 -8.95 -1.05 -11.01
C HIS A 87 -9.47 -2.50 -10.98
N VAL A 88 -9.19 -3.27 -9.91
CA VAL A 88 -9.66 -4.66 -9.82
C VAL A 88 -11.18 -4.72 -9.70
N CYS A 89 -11.80 -3.81 -8.95
CA CYS A 89 -13.24 -3.76 -8.78
C CYS A 89 -13.96 -3.35 -10.07
N GLN A 90 -13.49 -2.30 -10.77
CA GLN A 90 -14.05 -1.87 -12.05
C GLN A 90 -13.98 -2.95 -13.13
N HIS A 91 -12.93 -3.77 -13.12
CA HIS A 91 -12.74 -4.85 -14.10
C HIS A 91 -13.24 -6.21 -13.61
N GLN A 92 -13.95 -6.25 -12.47
CA GLN A 92 -14.51 -7.46 -11.87
C GLN A 92 -13.47 -8.58 -11.73
N LYS A 93 -12.23 -8.21 -11.39
CA LYS A 93 -11.14 -9.18 -11.20
C LYS A 93 -11.22 -9.80 -9.82
N PRO A 94 -11.38 -11.13 -9.71
CA PRO A 94 -11.37 -11.81 -8.41
C PRO A 94 -10.05 -11.52 -7.68
N SER A 95 -10.15 -11.00 -6.46
CA SER A 95 -9.00 -10.57 -5.68
C SER A 95 -9.25 -10.71 -4.18
N THR A 96 -8.17 -10.87 -3.43
CA THR A 96 -8.19 -10.86 -1.96
C THR A 96 -7.37 -9.67 -1.47
N LEU A 97 -7.93 -8.90 -0.56
CA LEU A 97 -7.26 -7.80 0.13
C LEU A 97 -6.91 -8.26 1.55
N ILE A 98 -5.64 -8.14 1.88
CA ILE A 98 -5.11 -8.36 3.22
C ILE A 98 -4.65 -7.02 3.76
N VAL A 99 -5.15 -6.65 4.92
CA VAL A 99 -4.63 -5.53 5.71
C VAL A 99 -3.82 -6.11 6.85
N LEU A 100 -2.62 -5.58 7.09
CA LEU A 100 -1.74 -5.96 8.17
C LEU A 100 -1.44 -4.71 9.01
N ASP A 101 -1.55 -4.84 10.31
CA ASP A 101 -1.34 -3.75 11.27
C ASP A 101 -0.41 -4.24 12.37
N ILE A 102 0.65 -3.47 12.64
CA ILE A 102 1.60 -3.76 13.72
C ILE A 102 0.98 -3.31 15.04
N ASP A 103 0.64 -4.27 15.90
CA ASP A 103 0.00 -3.96 17.16
C ASP A 103 0.90 -3.14 18.07
N ASP A 104 0.31 -2.12 18.72
CA ASP A 104 0.99 -1.24 19.66
C ASP A 104 2.24 -0.53 19.10
N PHE A 105 2.31 -0.31 17.79
CA PHE A 105 3.46 0.35 17.15
C PHE A 105 3.79 1.72 17.76
N LYS A 106 2.78 2.48 18.15
CA LYS A 106 2.99 3.77 18.82
C LYS A 106 3.79 3.60 20.12
N LEU A 107 3.46 2.59 20.94
CA LEU A 107 4.20 2.28 22.16
C LEU A 107 5.63 1.81 21.85
N TYR A 108 5.78 0.98 20.81
CA TYR A 108 7.11 0.59 20.32
C TYR A 108 7.96 1.79 19.95
N ASN A 109 7.39 2.75 19.21
CA ASN A 109 8.08 3.98 18.82
C ASN A 109 8.44 4.88 20.02
N GLU A 110 7.60 4.94 21.03
CA GLU A 110 7.88 5.68 22.28
C GLU A 110 9.01 5.03 23.10
N LEU A 111 9.10 3.70 23.09
CA LEU A 111 10.11 2.95 23.85
C LEU A 111 11.47 2.89 23.17
N TYR A 112 11.50 2.68 21.86
CA TYR A 112 12.74 2.41 21.11
C TYR A 112 13.17 3.55 20.20
N GLY A 113 12.30 4.57 20.01
CA GLY A 113 12.55 5.75 19.19
C GLY A 113 12.34 5.54 17.70
N ALA A 114 12.34 6.66 16.96
CA ALA A 114 11.98 6.71 15.55
C ALA A 114 12.89 5.84 14.67
N GLN A 115 14.20 5.82 14.93
CA GLN A 115 15.16 5.07 14.11
C GLN A 115 14.90 3.55 14.15
N GLU A 116 14.62 2.99 15.35
CA GLU A 116 14.31 1.57 15.47
C GLU A 116 12.92 1.24 14.90
N SER A 117 11.97 2.16 15.01
CA SER A 117 10.66 2.03 14.38
C SER A 117 10.77 2.03 12.86
N ASP A 118 11.59 2.89 12.27
CA ASP A 118 11.85 2.89 10.83
C ASP A 118 12.55 1.60 10.38
N ASN A 119 13.48 1.08 11.18
CA ASN A 119 14.14 -0.21 10.94
C ASN A 119 13.15 -1.37 10.96
N LEU A 120 12.18 -1.36 11.91
CA LEU A 120 11.11 -2.35 11.99
C LEU A 120 10.22 -2.30 10.74
N ILE A 121 9.74 -1.11 10.38
CA ILE A 121 8.90 -0.87 9.20
C ILE A 121 9.62 -1.34 7.93
N HIS A 122 10.90 -1.01 7.80
CA HIS A 122 11.70 -1.46 6.64
C HIS A 122 11.81 -2.99 6.59
N ARG A 123 12.11 -3.66 7.71
CA ARG A 123 12.16 -5.13 7.79
C ARG A 123 10.82 -5.75 7.44
N PHE A 124 9.73 -5.19 7.95
CA PHE A 124 8.38 -5.65 7.66
C PHE A 124 8.08 -5.62 6.16
N ALA A 125 8.41 -4.52 5.51
CA ALA A 125 8.25 -4.38 4.06
C ALA A 125 9.10 -5.40 3.27
N GLN A 126 10.33 -5.67 3.71
CA GLN A 126 11.18 -6.69 3.07
C GLN A 126 10.57 -8.09 3.19
N VAL A 127 10.02 -8.44 4.34
CA VAL A 127 9.32 -9.73 4.52
C VAL A 127 8.09 -9.81 3.60
N ILE A 128 7.28 -8.76 3.53
CA ILE A 128 6.14 -8.73 2.60
C ILE A 128 6.61 -9.01 1.17
N LEU A 129 7.65 -8.32 0.70
CA LEU A 129 8.18 -8.49 -0.67
C LEU A 129 8.71 -9.89 -0.95
N GLN A 130 9.19 -10.61 0.08
CA GLN A 130 9.68 -11.98 -0.05
C GLN A 130 8.55 -13.02 -0.07
N GLU A 131 7.47 -12.76 0.66
CA GLU A 131 6.37 -13.71 0.85
C GLU A 131 5.25 -13.59 -0.18
N ILE A 132 5.13 -12.44 -0.85
CA ILE A 132 4.12 -12.26 -1.90
C ILE A 132 4.62 -12.78 -3.25
N SER A 133 3.69 -13.25 -4.09
CA SER A 133 4.02 -13.69 -5.45
C SER A 133 4.19 -12.50 -6.40
N SER A 134 4.77 -12.74 -7.58
CA SER A 134 4.92 -11.70 -8.62
C SER A 134 3.59 -11.18 -9.19
N LYS A 135 2.47 -11.81 -8.86
CA LYS A 135 1.11 -11.38 -9.25
C LYS A 135 0.43 -10.54 -8.18
N ASP A 136 0.97 -10.54 -6.98
CA ASP A 136 0.44 -9.81 -5.83
C ASP A 136 1.13 -8.45 -5.73
N ILE A 137 0.48 -7.50 -5.07
CA ILE A 137 1.00 -6.14 -4.93
C ILE A 137 0.99 -5.77 -3.44
N GLY A 138 2.14 -5.32 -2.93
CA GLY A 138 2.30 -4.86 -1.56
C GLY A 138 2.32 -3.33 -1.47
N PHE A 139 1.68 -2.78 -0.44
CA PHE A 139 1.57 -1.33 -0.22
C PHE A 139 1.88 -0.98 1.24
N ARG A 140 2.45 0.19 1.46
CA ARG A 140 2.43 0.85 2.75
C ARG A 140 1.22 1.79 2.79
N PHE A 141 0.26 1.50 3.64
CA PHE A 141 -1.01 2.21 3.67
C PHE A 141 -1.07 3.29 4.76
N GLY A 142 -0.40 3.06 5.89
CA GLY A 142 -0.30 3.97 7.01
C GLY A 142 1.10 3.98 7.63
N ALA A 143 1.22 4.50 8.82
CA ALA A 143 2.48 4.52 9.57
C ALA A 143 2.96 3.09 9.89
N ASP A 144 2.04 2.25 10.32
CA ASP A 144 2.18 0.87 10.79
C ASP A 144 1.24 -0.11 10.07
N GLU A 145 0.54 0.38 9.03
CA GLU A 145 -0.43 -0.38 8.25
C GLU A 145 0.11 -0.70 6.86
N PHE A 146 -0.07 -1.96 6.46
CA PHE A 146 0.32 -2.46 5.15
C PHE A 146 -0.86 -3.15 4.48
N LEU A 147 -0.91 -3.10 3.15
CA LEU A 147 -1.88 -3.83 2.36
C LEU A 147 -1.18 -4.80 1.42
N ILE A 148 -1.83 -5.94 1.16
CA ILE A 148 -1.46 -6.85 0.09
C ILE A 148 -2.71 -7.11 -0.75
N LEU A 149 -2.65 -6.75 -2.01
CA LEU A 149 -3.68 -7.09 -3.00
C LEU A 149 -3.23 -8.35 -3.72
N LYS A 150 -3.90 -9.48 -3.41
CA LYS A 150 -3.62 -10.79 -4.01
C LYS A 150 -4.54 -11.07 -5.19
N ALA A 151 -4.00 -11.68 -6.23
CA ALA A 151 -4.80 -12.19 -7.33
C ALA A 151 -5.55 -13.47 -6.91
N GLY A 152 -6.87 -13.51 -7.15
CA GLY A 152 -7.74 -14.64 -6.79
C GLY A 152 -8.40 -14.49 -5.42
N THR A 153 -9.28 -15.43 -5.11
CA THR A 153 -10.16 -15.42 -3.92
C THR A 153 -9.87 -16.56 -2.94
N ASP A 154 -8.68 -17.16 -2.98
CA ASP A 154 -8.29 -18.26 -2.08
C ASP A 154 -7.95 -17.72 -0.68
N ILE A 155 -8.93 -17.81 0.22
CA ILE A 155 -8.82 -17.40 1.61
C ILE A 155 -7.75 -18.24 2.36
N ASN A 156 -7.62 -19.53 2.06
CA ASN A 156 -6.65 -20.39 2.73
C ASN A 156 -5.22 -19.97 2.37
N GLU A 157 -4.98 -19.65 1.11
CA GLU A 157 -3.69 -19.12 0.68
C GLU A 157 -3.41 -17.74 1.27
N ALA A 158 -4.43 -16.87 1.37
CA ALA A 158 -4.29 -15.57 2.04
C ALA A 158 -3.94 -15.72 3.52
N CYS A 159 -4.64 -16.60 4.25
CA CYS A 159 -4.31 -16.90 5.65
C CYS A 159 -2.90 -17.51 5.81
N SER A 160 -2.51 -18.39 4.89
CA SER A 160 -1.16 -18.99 4.88
C SER A 160 -0.08 -17.94 4.62
N CYS A 161 -0.34 -16.99 3.71
CA CYS A 161 0.54 -15.86 3.45
C CYS A 161 0.69 -14.97 4.71
N CYS A 162 -0.40 -14.62 5.38
CA CYS A 162 -0.36 -13.88 6.64
C CYS A 162 0.50 -14.61 7.69
N LYS A 163 0.30 -15.92 7.87
CA LYS A 163 1.09 -16.70 8.83
C LYS A 163 2.58 -16.66 8.53
N ARG A 164 2.97 -16.89 7.26
CA ARG A 164 4.38 -16.82 6.87
C ARG A 164 4.99 -15.45 7.16
N ILE A 165 4.25 -14.37 6.88
CA ILE A 165 4.70 -13.00 7.18
C ILE A 165 4.86 -12.80 8.68
N VAL A 166 3.88 -13.19 9.49
CA VAL A 166 3.92 -13.07 10.96
C VAL A 166 5.08 -13.86 11.54
N ASP A 167 5.25 -15.12 11.12
CA ASP A 167 6.34 -16.00 11.60
C ASP A 167 7.71 -15.40 11.23
N ALA A 168 7.89 -14.96 9.98
CA ALA A 168 9.15 -14.38 9.51
C ALA A 168 9.51 -13.05 10.24
N ILE A 169 8.53 -12.23 10.61
CA ILE A 169 8.75 -11.01 11.39
C ILE A 169 9.13 -11.35 12.81
N THR A 170 8.44 -12.31 13.42
CA THR A 170 8.71 -12.76 14.79
C THR A 170 10.13 -13.33 14.90
N ASP A 171 10.54 -14.17 13.95
CA ASP A 171 11.89 -14.75 13.89
C ASP A 171 12.99 -13.70 13.63
N ALA A 172 12.68 -12.65 12.88
CA ALA A 172 13.61 -11.57 12.57
C ALA A 172 13.73 -10.53 13.71
N THR A 173 12.86 -10.60 14.73
CA THR A 173 12.91 -9.67 15.86
C THR A 173 13.96 -10.15 16.86
N PRO A 174 14.92 -9.29 17.28
CA PRO A 174 15.96 -9.69 18.22
C PRO A 174 15.39 -10.19 19.53
N ALA A 175 15.89 -11.32 20.03
CA ALA A 175 15.47 -11.93 21.30
C ALA A 175 15.66 -11.04 22.56
N ASN A 176 16.31 -9.88 22.40
CA ASN A 176 16.55 -8.91 23.48
C ASN A 176 15.52 -7.77 23.50
N THR A 177 14.49 -7.81 22.66
CA THR A 177 13.39 -6.84 22.77
C THR A 177 12.51 -7.23 23.97
N VAL A 178 12.27 -6.26 24.85
CA VAL A 178 11.41 -6.42 26.04
C VAL A 178 9.93 -6.60 25.64
N TRP A 179 9.63 -6.39 24.36
CA TRP A 179 8.27 -6.37 23.82
C TRP A 179 8.13 -7.31 22.62
N ASP A 180 7.21 -8.28 22.74
CA ASP A 180 6.84 -9.14 21.62
C ASP A 180 5.97 -8.36 20.63
N ILE A 181 6.47 -8.19 19.42
CA ILE A 181 5.72 -7.52 18.34
C ILE A 181 4.68 -8.52 17.82
N THR A 182 3.42 -8.12 17.89
CA THR A 182 2.31 -8.87 17.27
C THR A 182 1.75 -8.11 16.09
N ILE A 183 1.12 -8.84 15.19
CA ILE A 183 0.55 -8.31 13.94
C ILE A 183 -0.87 -8.85 13.81
N THR A 184 -1.83 -7.94 13.71
CA THR A 184 -3.20 -8.31 13.41
C THR A 184 -3.45 -8.19 11.91
N CYS A 185 -4.04 -9.23 11.31
CA CYS A 185 -4.32 -9.29 9.89
C CYS A 185 -5.83 -9.35 9.65
N GLY A 186 -6.33 -8.52 8.72
CA GLY A 186 -7.71 -8.55 8.25
C GLY A 186 -7.79 -8.92 6.78
N ILE A 187 -8.71 -9.82 6.42
CA ILE A 187 -8.85 -10.34 5.07
C ILE A 187 -10.26 -10.09 4.55
N SER A 188 -10.37 -9.55 3.34
CA SER A 188 -11.60 -9.42 2.57
C SER A 188 -11.44 -10.00 1.17
N VAL A 189 -12.55 -10.37 0.53
CA VAL A 189 -12.57 -11.00 -0.79
C VAL A 189 -13.53 -10.24 -1.72
N PHE A 190 -13.12 -10.06 -2.97
CA PHE A 190 -13.92 -9.47 -4.03
C PHE A 190 -14.01 -10.45 -5.22
N PRO A 191 -15.14 -10.64 -5.87
CA PRO A 191 -16.45 -10.02 -5.63
C PRO A 191 -17.36 -10.77 -4.65
N ASP A 192 -16.93 -11.89 -4.10
CA ASP A 192 -17.79 -12.84 -3.37
C ASP A 192 -18.42 -12.23 -2.10
N ILE A 193 -17.70 -11.32 -1.43
CA ILE A 193 -18.12 -10.70 -0.17
C ILE A 193 -18.30 -9.19 -0.34
N SER A 194 -17.43 -8.56 -1.12
CA SER A 194 -17.42 -7.12 -1.35
C SER A 194 -17.94 -6.81 -2.76
N THR A 195 -18.68 -5.71 -2.93
CA THR A 195 -19.34 -5.36 -4.19
C THR A 195 -18.61 -4.24 -4.96
N ASP A 196 -17.82 -3.46 -4.26
CA ASP A 196 -17.09 -2.30 -4.79
C ASP A 196 -15.79 -2.05 -4.00
N ALA A 197 -15.00 -1.08 -4.43
CA ALA A 197 -13.71 -0.76 -3.82
C ALA A 197 -13.85 -0.30 -2.36
N ALA A 198 -14.88 0.48 -2.04
CA ALA A 198 -15.10 0.99 -0.70
C ALA A 198 -15.45 -0.15 0.27
N SER A 199 -16.39 -1.02 -0.09
CA SER A 199 -16.74 -2.20 0.71
C SER A 199 -15.58 -3.19 0.81
N PHE A 200 -14.75 -3.31 -0.24
CA PHE A 200 -13.60 -4.23 -0.25
C PHE A 200 -12.55 -3.85 0.79
N LEU A 201 -12.20 -2.56 0.85
CA LEU A 201 -11.29 -2.03 1.87
C LEU A 201 -11.94 -2.04 3.26
N HIS A 202 -13.15 -1.51 3.38
CA HIS A 202 -13.88 -1.45 4.64
C HIS A 202 -14.02 -2.82 5.32
N ASN A 203 -14.37 -3.84 4.56
CA ASN A 203 -14.52 -5.19 5.09
C ASN A 203 -13.19 -5.75 5.64
N ALA A 204 -12.06 -5.46 5.00
CA ALA A 204 -10.75 -5.87 5.50
C ALA A 204 -10.36 -5.10 6.79
N GLU A 205 -10.66 -3.80 6.86
CA GLU A 205 -10.47 -2.98 8.07
C GLU A 205 -11.37 -3.44 9.22
N GLN A 206 -12.62 -3.80 8.94
CA GLN A 206 -13.52 -4.40 9.94
C GLN A 206 -12.96 -5.72 10.49
N ALA A 207 -12.41 -6.57 9.62
CA ALA A 207 -11.77 -7.81 10.08
C ALA A 207 -10.61 -7.52 11.05
N ILE A 208 -9.75 -6.52 10.79
CA ILE A 208 -8.72 -6.08 11.75
C ILE A 208 -9.32 -5.61 13.06
N TYR A 209 -10.37 -4.79 12.99
CA TYR A 209 -11.02 -4.28 14.20
C TYR A 209 -11.49 -5.42 15.12
N TYR A 210 -12.17 -6.43 14.56
CA TYR A 210 -12.62 -7.60 15.32
C TYR A 210 -11.44 -8.47 15.78
N GLY A 211 -10.42 -8.62 14.94
CA GLY A 211 -9.18 -9.31 15.31
C GLY A 211 -8.52 -8.68 16.55
N LYS A 212 -8.39 -7.36 16.56
CA LYS A 212 -7.83 -6.63 17.72
C LYS A 212 -8.69 -6.75 18.97
N GLN A 213 -10.01 -6.79 18.85
CA GLN A 213 -10.92 -7.06 19.98
C GLN A 213 -10.80 -8.48 20.51
N ALA A 214 -10.57 -9.46 19.65
CA ALA A 214 -10.42 -10.87 20.04
C ALA A 214 -9.08 -11.18 20.72
N GLY A 215 -8.12 -10.24 20.75
CA GLY A 215 -6.88 -10.39 21.52
C GLY A 215 -5.61 -10.06 20.79
N LYS A 216 -5.64 -9.31 19.67
CA LYS A 216 -4.47 -8.92 18.84
C LYS A 216 -3.65 -10.13 18.34
N GLY A 217 -2.72 -9.90 17.44
CA GLY A 217 -1.81 -10.94 16.95
C GLY A 217 -2.51 -12.10 16.24
N ASN A 218 -3.67 -11.87 15.61
CA ASN A 218 -4.45 -12.90 14.95
C ASN A 218 -4.77 -12.56 13.50
N ILE A 219 -5.33 -13.52 12.80
CA ILE A 219 -5.76 -13.39 11.40
C ILE A 219 -7.28 -13.56 11.37
N GLU A 220 -7.98 -12.49 11.00
CA GLU A 220 -9.43 -12.50 10.90
C GLU A 220 -9.87 -12.33 9.44
N VAL A 221 -10.85 -13.14 9.03
CA VAL A 221 -11.45 -13.07 7.71
C VAL A 221 -12.82 -12.43 7.85
N TYR A 222 -13.06 -11.35 7.13
CA TYR A 222 -14.38 -10.71 7.12
C TYR A 222 -15.46 -11.68 6.63
N ARG A 223 -16.55 -11.72 7.37
CA ARG A 223 -17.76 -12.48 7.01
C ARG A 223 -18.97 -11.58 7.19
N PRO A 224 -19.92 -11.61 6.26
CA PRO A 224 -21.19 -10.92 6.46
C PRO A 224 -21.82 -11.35 7.80
N GLY A 225 -22.19 -10.38 8.64
CA GLY A 225 -22.73 -10.67 9.99
C GLY A 225 -21.67 -10.82 11.08
N ILE A 226 -20.38 -10.52 10.80
CA ILE A 226 -19.35 -10.43 11.85
C ILE A 226 -19.74 -9.38 12.90
N ASP A 227 -20.51 -8.37 12.49
CA ASP A 227 -21.06 -7.29 13.32
C ASP A 227 -22.16 -7.76 14.28
N GLU A 228 -22.79 -8.92 14.03
CA GLU A 228 -23.93 -9.40 14.84
C GLU A 228 -23.51 -9.88 16.24
N ARG A 229 -22.22 -9.98 16.52
CA ARG A 229 -21.71 -10.34 17.85
C ARG A 229 -21.78 -9.20 18.87
N SER A 230 -22.11 -8.00 18.43
CA SER A 230 -22.34 -6.83 19.29
C SER A 230 -23.40 -5.92 18.70
N HIS A 231 -24.53 -5.80 19.42
CA HIS A 231 -25.43 -4.64 19.49
C HIS A 231 -26.81 -4.68 18.80
N ASP A 232 -27.67 -3.94 19.45
CA ASP A 232 -29.05 -3.58 19.23
C ASP A 232 -29.41 -3.28 17.76
N PRO A 233 -30.43 -3.92 17.16
CA PRO A 233 -30.84 -3.74 15.76
C PRO A 233 -31.21 -2.31 15.37
N ASP A 234 -31.70 -1.50 16.31
CA ASP A 234 -32.14 -0.13 16.06
C ASP A 234 -30.96 0.85 15.89
N ILE A 235 -29.87 0.61 16.60
CA ILE A 235 -28.62 1.39 16.51
C ILE A 235 -27.93 1.13 15.16
N ARG A 236 -27.91 -0.14 14.72
CA ARG A 236 -27.35 -0.55 13.45
C ARG A 236 -28.06 0.12 12.27
N ALA A 237 -29.39 0.15 12.26
CA ALA A 237 -30.19 0.78 11.20
C ALA A 237 -30.01 2.31 11.13
N ALA A 238 -29.71 2.97 12.25
CA ALA A 238 -29.36 4.39 12.28
C ALA A 238 -27.94 4.64 11.72
N TYR A 239 -26.96 3.85 12.14
CA TYR A 239 -25.59 3.92 11.65
C TYR A 239 -25.48 3.64 10.14
N GLU A 240 -26.11 2.58 9.63
CA GLU A 240 -26.11 2.24 8.20
C GLU A 240 -26.69 3.36 7.31
N ARG A 241 -27.58 4.21 7.84
CA ARG A 241 -28.13 5.39 7.13
C ARG A 241 -27.17 6.55 7.08
N VAL A 242 -26.34 6.74 8.09
CA VAL A 242 -25.49 7.93 8.27
C VAL A 242 -24.04 7.64 7.91
N ALA A 243 -23.56 6.42 8.09
CA ALA A 243 -22.19 6.00 7.81
C ALA A 243 -21.70 6.37 6.40
N PRO A 244 -22.46 6.16 5.30
CA PRO A 244 -22.02 6.56 3.96
C PRO A 244 -21.78 8.07 3.83
N THR A 245 -22.56 8.88 4.54
CA THR A 245 -22.39 10.34 4.54
C THR A 245 -21.17 10.74 5.36
N ILE A 246 -20.93 10.10 6.49
CA ILE A 246 -19.75 10.31 7.33
C ILE A 246 -18.49 9.92 6.58
N TYR A 247 -18.48 8.76 5.92
CA TYR A 247 -17.34 8.30 5.11
C TYR A 247 -17.08 9.20 3.90
N ALA A 248 -18.14 9.68 3.22
CA ALA A 248 -17.99 10.60 2.10
C ALA A 248 -17.41 11.96 2.53
N LEU A 249 -17.84 12.46 3.68
CA LEU A 249 -17.32 13.72 4.27
C LEU A 249 -15.86 13.55 4.75
N THR A 250 -15.55 12.47 5.45
CA THR A 250 -14.18 12.18 5.88
C THR A 250 -13.24 11.90 4.69
N ALA A 251 -13.70 11.21 3.65
CA ALA A 251 -12.93 11.04 2.42
C ALA A 251 -12.69 12.36 1.66
N ALA A 252 -13.64 13.28 1.68
CA ALA A 252 -13.46 14.61 1.11
C ALA A 252 -12.45 15.46 1.89
N ILE A 253 -12.37 15.28 3.21
CA ILE A 253 -11.37 15.91 4.08
C ILE A 253 -9.98 15.31 3.79
N ASP A 254 -9.88 13.99 3.65
CA ASP A 254 -8.65 13.24 3.39
C ASP A 254 -8.04 13.60 2.01
N ALA A 255 -8.88 13.89 1.02
CA ALA A 255 -8.42 14.37 -0.29
C ALA A 255 -7.67 15.71 -0.22
N LYS A 256 -7.85 16.48 0.87
CA LYS A 256 -7.20 17.76 1.10
C LYS A 256 -6.01 17.67 2.06
N ASP A 257 -6.04 16.73 3.02
CA ASP A 257 -4.99 16.58 4.04
C ASP A 257 -4.95 15.14 4.61
N SER A 258 -4.05 14.32 4.10
CA SER A 258 -3.95 12.87 4.37
C SER A 258 -3.67 12.47 5.84
N TYR A 259 -3.42 13.43 6.72
CA TYR A 259 -3.19 13.20 8.16
C TYR A 259 -4.47 13.16 8.99
N THR A 260 -5.57 13.71 8.50
CA THR A 260 -6.75 14.06 9.29
C THR A 260 -7.70 12.87 9.54
N PHE A 261 -7.80 11.92 8.60
CA PHE A 261 -8.72 10.77 8.74
C PHE A 261 -8.30 9.81 9.85
N ILE A 262 -7.03 9.39 9.85
CA ILE A 262 -6.48 8.49 10.90
C ILE A 262 -6.56 9.17 12.27
N HIS A 263 -6.32 10.48 12.32
CA HIS A 263 -6.46 11.25 13.53
C HIS A 263 -7.90 11.20 14.07
N SER A 264 -8.90 11.48 13.24
CA SER A 264 -10.32 11.46 13.63
C SER A 264 -10.78 10.06 14.08
N MET A 265 -10.36 9.01 13.37
CA MET A 265 -10.61 7.62 13.75
C MET A 265 -10.00 7.30 15.12
N ASN A 266 -8.76 7.69 15.36
CA ASN A 266 -8.07 7.44 16.63
C ASN A 266 -8.70 8.24 17.77
N VAL A 267 -9.07 9.51 17.56
CA VAL A 267 -9.77 10.32 18.57
C VAL A 267 -11.10 9.67 18.94
N SER A 268 -11.89 9.25 17.96
CA SER A 268 -13.14 8.52 18.18
C SER A 268 -12.90 7.25 19.02
N LYS A 269 -11.95 6.43 18.63
CA LYS A 269 -11.61 5.18 19.31
C LYS A 269 -11.20 5.40 20.78
N TYR A 270 -10.29 6.34 21.04
CA TYR A 270 -9.85 6.61 22.41
C TYR A 270 -10.95 7.23 23.27
N ALA A 271 -11.80 8.06 22.68
CA ALA A 271 -12.97 8.62 23.36
C ALA A 271 -13.96 7.51 23.76
N VAL A 272 -14.20 6.53 22.90
CA VAL A 272 -15.04 5.36 23.20
C VAL A 272 -14.44 4.52 24.35
N ILE A 273 -13.17 4.19 24.29
CA ILE A 273 -12.48 3.41 25.34
C ILE A 273 -12.59 4.12 26.68
N LEU A 274 -12.40 5.42 26.71
CA LEU A 274 -12.54 6.24 27.91
C LEU A 274 -13.98 6.24 28.44
N ALA A 275 -14.96 6.40 27.55
CA ALA A 275 -16.37 6.40 27.91
C ALA A 275 -16.82 5.05 28.49
N GLU A 276 -16.36 3.95 27.91
CA GLU A 276 -16.59 2.59 28.41
C GLU A 276 -15.96 2.40 29.81
N ALA A 277 -14.71 2.85 29.98
CA ALA A 277 -14.02 2.79 31.28
C ALA A 277 -14.69 3.63 32.38
N LEU A 278 -15.38 4.70 32.00
CA LEU A 278 -16.19 5.55 32.89
C LEU A 278 -17.59 4.98 33.16
N GLY A 279 -17.96 3.85 32.56
CA GLY A 279 -19.26 3.21 32.75
C GLY A 279 -20.42 3.98 32.11
N MET A 280 -20.17 4.74 31.04
CA MET A 280 -21.21 5.47 30.31
C MET A 280 -22.17 4.49 29.63
N ASN A 281 -23.41 4.91 29.41
CA ASN A 281 -24.40 4.07 28.71
C ASN A 281 -24.10 3.99 27.22
N SER A 282 -24.65 2.97 26.54
CA SER A 282 -24.38 2.68 25.14
C SER A 282 -24.73 3.83 24.19
N ASN A 283 -25.80 4.58 24.46
CA ASN A 283 -26.19 5.74 23.65
C ASN A 283 -25.17 6.89 23.73
N ASP A 284 -24.67 7.19 24.93
CA ASP A 284 -23.65 8.23 25.10
C ASP A 284 -22.32 7.84 24.47
N ILE A 285 -21.96 6.55 24.54
CA ILE A 285 -20.75 6.01 23.89
C ILE A 285 -20.84 6.18 22.37
N GLU A 286 -22.00 5.96 21.78
CA GLU A 286 -22.20 6.14 20.34
C GLU A 286 -22.10 7.62 19.92
N ILE A 287 -22.73 8.52 20.68
CA ILE A 287 -22.61 9.96 20.46
C ILE A 287 -21.14 10.41 20.55
N ILE A 288 -20.38 9.90 21.50
CA ILE A 288 -18.96 10.19 21.69
C ILE A 288 -18.14 9.67 20.51
N ARG A 289 -18.46 8.48 19.99
CA ARG A 289 -17.82 7.90 18.80
C ARG A 289 -18.00 8.83 17.59
N ASP A 290 -19.23 9.22 17.30
CA ASP A 290 -19.55 10.06 16.16
C ASP A 290 -18.98 11.47 16.30
N ALA A 291 -19.03 12.04 17.51
CA ALA A 291 -18.40 13.32 17.81
C ALA A 291 -16.88 13.28 17.61
N GLY A 292 -16.23 12.17 17.99
CA GLY A 292 -14.81 11.95 17.77
C GLY A 292 -14.44 11.86 16.28
N LEU A 293 -15.28 11.21 15.46
CA LEU A 293 -15.09 11.14 14.01
C LEU A 293 -15.25 12.50 13.33
N LEU A 294 -16.17 13.32 13.80
CA LEU A 294 -16.57 14.58 13.17
C LEU A 294 -15.88 15.82 13.79
N HIS A 295 -15.06 15.66 14.84
CA HIS A 295 -14.53 16.80 15.61
C HIS A 295 -13.74 17.81 14.78
N ASP A 296 -13.10 17.36 13.71
CA ASP A 296 -12.26 18.16 12.82
C ASP A 296 -12.97 18.61 11.54
N ILE A 297 -14.25 18.31 11.36
CA ILE A 297 -15.01 18.62 10.14
C ILE A 297 -15.04 20.13 9.82
N GLY A 298 -14.88 20.98 10.81
CA GLY A 298 -14.82 22.44 10.66
C GLY A 298 -13.48 23.00 10.16
N LYS A 299 -12.48 22.13 9.92
CA LYS A 299 -11.18 22.51 9.34
C LYS A 299 -11.16 22.50 7.80
N ILE A 300 -12.30 22.24 7.17
CA ILE A 300 -12.46 22.17 5.69
C ILE A 300 -12.36 23.56 5.06
#